data_7864ca4b5604e060b40f5e5e1bb941d5
#
_entry.id   7864ca4b5604e060b40f5e5e1bb941d5
#
_cell.length_a   1.000
_cell.length_b   1.000
_cell.length_c   1.000
_cell.angle_alpha   90.00
_cell.angle_beta   90.00
_cell.angle_gamma   90.00
#
_symmetry.space_group_name_H-M   'P 1'
#
loop_
_entity.id
_entity.type
_entity.pdbx_description
1 polymer ?
#
loop_
_entity_poly.entity_id
_entity_poly.type
_entity_poly.pdbx_seq_one_letter_code
_entity_poly.pdbx_strand_id
1 'polypeptide(L)'
;MGLLSFFKKSQPDSSVALNGNGQPNIAKDEISEDQNPKPSPYFQSNGEAKGIEAIYAFLQADYESKGYNDALISADESYKSDNIKLIKMDLQITVQRANTYYEDLLRELDFHITSRGRAGLIDLVEELKTRKEMVHEHIEKINEVKKEMETDSGMTQRILLSYQRGFMRGLSAITQTNVLNKKI
;
A
#
# COMPACT_ATOMS: atom_id res chain seq x y z
N MET A 1 57.38 26.24 17.35
CA MET A 1 57.11 25.93 15.95
C MET A 1 55.62 25.58 15.91
N GLY A 2 54.70 26.41 15.64
CA GLY A 2 54.45 27.33 14.55
C GLY A 2 53.64 26.63 13.47
N LEU A 3 52.28 26.79 13.48
CA LEU A 3 51.42 26.76 12.30
C LEU A 3 50.02 27.22 12.67
N LEU A 4 49.88 28.55 12.79
CA LEU A 4 48.65 29.29 12.62
C LEU A 4 48.65 29.83 11.20
N SER A 5 47.66 29.53 10.40
CA SER A 5 47.10 30.39 9.35
C SER A 5 46.25 29.56 8.41
N PHE A 6 44.96 29.84 8.39
CA PHE A 6 44.13 29.88 7.19
C PHE A 6 42.68 30.19 7.58
N PHE A 7 42.47 31.43 8.10
CA PHE A 7 41.15 32.04 8.04
C PHE A 7 41.24 33.21 7.06
N LYS A 8 40.92 32.97 5.81
CA LYS A 8 40.71 34.01 4.82
C LYS A 8 39.22 34.33 4.79
N LYS A 9 38.89 35.42 5.46
CA LYS A 9 37.58 36.08 5.49
C LYS A 9 37.33 36.69 4.09
N SER A 10 36.46 36.10 3.30
CA SER A 10 35.93 36.74 2.07
C SER A 10 34.72 37.58 2.44
N GLN A 11 34.84 38.89 2.24
CA GLN A 11 33.72 39.84 2.29
C GLN A 11 32.80 39.59 1.07
N PRO A 12 31.47 39.68 1.23
CA PRO A 12 30.60 39.75 0.09
C PRO A 12 30.59 41.20 -0.45
N ASP A 13 30.98 41.35 -1.69
CA ASP A 13 30.77 42.56 -2.49
C ASP A 13 29.27 42.71 -2.78
N SER A 14 28.62 43.64 -2.13
CA SER A 14 27.24 44.04 -2.42
C SER A 14 27.24 45.23 -3.36
N SER A 15 27.30 44.99 -4.65
CA SER A 15 26.93 45.97 -5.65
C SER A 15 25.46 45.78 -6.01
N VAL A 16 24.59 46.57 -5.40
CA VAL A 16 23.19 46.72 -5.81
C VAL A 16 23.17 47.62 -7.05
N ALA A 17 22.83 47.05 -8.20
CA ALA A 17 22.57 47.87 -9.42
C ALA A 17 21.23 48.56 -9.27
N LEU A 18 21.22 49.88 -9.27
CA LEU A 18 20.06 50.75 -9.29
C LEU A 18 19.68 51.07 -10.77
N ASN A 19 18.41 50.95 -11.09
CA ASN A 19 17.92 51.47 -12.38
C ASN A 19 17.74 53.00 -12.32
N GLY A 20 17.68 53.67 -13.47
CA GLY A 20 17.72 55.15 -13.61
C GLY A 20 16.65 55.95 -12.86
N ASN A 21 15.78 55.34 -12.03
CA ASN A 21 14.75 56.02 -11.22
C ASN A 21 14.90 55.88 -9.71
N GLY A 22 16.03 55.36 -9.20
CA GLY A 22 16.32 55.36 -7.76
C GLY A 22 15.47 54.42 -6.93
N GLN A 23 14.73 53.47 -7.52
CA GLN A 23 14.03 52.43 -6.80
C GLN A 23 14.81 51.13 -6.87
N PRO A 24 14.86 50.32 -5.76
CA PRO A 24 15.50 49.03 -5.83
C PRO A 24 14.81 48.10 -6.82
N ASN A 25 15.59 47.56 -7.75
CA ASN A 25 15.12 46.55 -8.69
C ASN A 25 14.88 45.25 -7.91
N ILE A 26 13.63 45.02 -7.50
CA ILE A 26 13.19 43.74 -7.03
C ILE A 26 13.12 42.87 -8.28
N ALA A 27 14.10 42.02 -8.48
CA ALA A 27 14.00 40.94 -9.45
C ALA A 27 12.67 40.26 -9.24
N LYS A 28 11.81 40.31 -10.25
CA LYS A 28 10.67 39.40 -10.35
C LYS A 28 11.29 38.01 -10.52
N ASP A 29 11.57 37.36 -9.39
CA ASP A 29 11.70 35.91 -9.43
C ASP A 29 10.42 35.39 -10.06
N GLU A 30 10.58 34.73 -11.17
CA GLU A 30 9.53 34.00 -11.84
C GLU A 30 8.88 33.10 -10.78
N ILE A 31 7.69 33.51 -10.34
CA ILE A 31 6.79 32.62 -9.62
C ILE A 31 6.42 31.59 -10.69
N SER A 32 7.21 30.54 -10.74
CA SER A 32 6.85 29.32 -11.44
C SER A 32 5.51 28.87 -10.86
N GLU A 33 4.44 29.07 -11.59
CA GLU A 33 3.11 28.52 -11.35
C GLU A 33 3.16 27.01 -11.55
N ASP A 34 3.96 26.29 -10.77
CA ASP A 34 3.97 24.83 -10.74
C ASP A 34 4.25 24.33 -9.33
N GLN A 35 3.60 24.95 -8.33
CA GLN A 35 3.49 24.41 -6.99
C GLN A 35 2.13 23.73 -6.84
N ASN A 36 1.89 22.76 -7.73
CA ASN A 36 1.06 21.63 -7.33
C ASN A 36 1.81 20.98 -6.16
N PRO A 37 1.26 20.94 -4.93
CA PRO A 37 1.95 20.34 -3.79
C PRO A 37 2.26 18.91 -4.19
N LYS A 38 3.58 18.60 -4.30
CA LYS A 38 3.99 17.21 -4.55
C LYS A 38 3.28 16.33 -3.55
N PRO A 39 2.54 15.31 -3.97
CA PRO A 39 1.87 14.42 -3.05
C PRO A 39 2.89 13.91 -2.03
N SER A 40 2.48 13.89 -0.76
CA SER A 40 3.29 13.37 0.34
C SER A 40 3.92 12.03 -0.06
N PRO A 41 5.18 11.73 0.28
CA PRO A 41 5.82 10.45 -0.04
C PRO A 41 5.04 9.23 0.44
N TYR A 42 4.12 9.39 1.38
CA TYR A 42 3.19 8.35 1.83
C TYR A 42 2.08 8.02 0.82
N PHE A 43 1.90 8.83 -0.24
CA PHE A 43 0.89 8.62 -1.28
C PHE A 43 1.48 8.22 -2.63
N GLN A 44 2.80 8.11 -2.74
CA GLN A 44 3.42 7.51 -3.92
C GLN A 44 3.34 6.00 -3.77
N SER A 45 2.39 5.37 -4.45
CA SER A 45 2.34 3.92 -4.62
C SER A 45 3.55 3.48 -5.44
N ASN A 46 4.57 2.98 -4.78
CA ASN A 46 5.70 2.31 -5.44
C ASN A 46 5.27 0.92 -5.95
N GLY A 47 4.25 0.84 -6.80
CA GLY A 47 3.83 -0.40 -7.48
C GLY A 47 3.20 -1.49 -6.60
N GLU A 48 3.33 -1.45 -5.27
CA GLU A 48 2.71 -2.43 -4.37
C GLU A 48 1.33 -1.94 -3.90
N ALA A 49 0.32 -2.78 -4.04
CA ALA A 49 -1.02 -2.52 -3.53
C ALA A 49 -0.98 -2.33 -2.01
N LYS A 50 -1.64 -1.28 -1.48
CA LYS A 50 -1.68 -0.95 -0.04
C LYS A 50 -3.12 -0.88 0.45
N GLY A 51 -3.30 -1.02 1.75
CA GLY A 51 -4.62 -0.92 2.36
C GLY A 51 -5.60 -1.95 1.79
N ILE A 52 -6.81 -1.51 1.48
CA ILE A 52 -7.88 -2.37 0.96
C ILE A 52 -7.54 -3.01 -0.39
N GLU A 53 -6.76 -2.32 -1.24
CA GLU A 53 -6.35 -2.83 -2.54
C GLU A 53 -5.45 -4.08 -2.41
N ALA A 54 -4.59 -4.13 -1.39
CA ALA A 54 -3.78 -5.31 -1.11
C ALA A 54 -4.66 -6.52 -0.74
N ILE A 55 -5.74 -6.28 0.02
CA ILE A 55 -6.70 -7.33 0.38
C ILE A 55 -7.43 -7.82 -0.86
N TYR A 56 -7.93 -6.93 -1.72
CA TYR A 56 -8.61 -7.33 -2.95
C TYR A 56 -7.67 -8.05 -3.92
N ALA A 57 -6.42 -7.63 -4.06
CA ALA A 57 -5.44 -8.32 -4.86
C ALA A 57 -5.21 -9.76 -4.35
N PHE A 58 -5.12 -9.94 -3.03
CA PHE A 58 -5.03 -11.27 -2.41
C PHE A 58 -6.27 -12.12 -2.71
N LEU A 59 -7.47 -11.58 -2.52
CA LEU A 59 -8.74 -12.30 -2.73
C LEU A 59 -9.01 -12.65 -4.21
N GLN A 60 -8.39 -11.94 -5.16
CA GLN A 60 -8.53 -12.15 -6.61
C GLN A 60 -7.45 -13.06 -7.20
N ALA A 61 -6.44 -13.47 -6.41
CA ALA A 61 -5.38 -14.34 -6.87
C ALA A 61 -5.91 -15.70 -7.35
N ASP A 62 -5.18 -16.35 -8.26
CA ASP A 62 -5.56 -17.64 -8.84
C ASP A 62 -5.22 -18.82 -7.90
N TYR A 63 -6.11 -19.05 -6.96
CA TYR A 63 -5.98 -20.16 -6.02
C TYR A 63 -6.30 -21.52 -6.66
N GLU A 64 -7.02 -21.57 -7.77
CA GLU A 64 -7.30 -22.83 -8.46
C GLU A 64 -6.01 -23.38 -9.08
N SER A 65 -5.25 -22.57 -9.80
CA SER A 65 -3.95 -22.97 -10.34
C SER A 65 -2.96 -23.31 -9.23
N LYS A 66 -2.97 -22.55 -8.12
CA LYS A 66 -2.14 -22.88 -6.95
C LYS A 66 -2.47 -24.27 -6.41
N GLY A 67 -3.74 -24.56 -6.16
CA GLY A 67 -4.18 -25.88 -5.67
C GLY A 67 -3.81 -27.02 -6.60
N TYR A 68 -3.99 -26.82 -7.91
CA TYR A 68 -3.59 -27.81 -8.91
C TYR A 68 -2.09 -28.13 -8.84
N ASN A 69 -1.25 -27.12 -8.83
CA ASN A 69 0.21 -27.29 -8.76
C ASN A 69 0.64 -27.94 -7.44
N ASP A 70 0.04 -27.56 -6.33
CA ASP A 70 0.33 -28.13 -5.01
C ASP A 70 0.00 -29.63 -4.96
N ALA A 71 -1.07 -30.06 -5.59
CA ALA A 71 -1.41 -31.50 -5.73
C ALA A 71 -0.37 -32.27 -6.53
N LEU A 72 0.25 -31.65 -7.56
CA LEU A 72 1.33 -32.30 -8.33
C LEU A 72 2.61 -32.45 -7.51
N ILE A 73 2.85 -31.57 -6.52
CA ILE A 73 3.98 -31.64 -5.59
C ILE A 73 3.74 -32.72 -4.55
N SER A 74 2.57 -32.72 -3.92
CA SER A 74 2.20 -33.70 -2.88
C SER A 74 0.70 -33.98 -2.94
N ALA A 75 0.35 -35.22 -3.29
CA ALA A 75 -1.03 -35.69 -3.40
C ALA A 75 -1.60 -36.12 -2.04
N ASP A 76 -1.29 -35.41 -0.98
CA ASP A 76 -1.63 -35.73 0.41
C ASP A 76 -2.68 -34.76 0.97
N GLU A 77 -3.65 -35.30 1.72
CA GLU A 77 -4.73 -34.53 2.33
C GLU A 77 -4.22 -33.62 3.46
N SER A 78 -3.18 -34.06 4.21
CA SER A 78 -2.57 -33.22 5.25
C SER A 78 -1.88 -32.02 4.64
N TYR A 79 -1.15 -32.21 3.54
CA TYR A 79 -0.51 -31.13 2.79
C TYR A 79 -1.54 -30.11 2.26
N LYS A 80 -2.67 -30.59 1.71
CA LYS A 80 -3.79 -29.72 1.30
C LYS A 80 -4.34 -28.90 2.48
N SER A 81 -4.58 -29.57 3.61
CA SER A 81 -5.12 -28.93 4.80
C SER A 81 -4.18 -27.83 5.33
N ASP A 82 -2.88 -28.10 5.36
CA ASP A 82 -1.90 -27.12 5.84
C ASP A 82 -1.77 -25.91 4.91
N ASN A 83 -1.82 -26.12 3.58
CA ASN A 83 -1.86 -25.01 2.63
C ASN A 83 -3.14 -24.15 2.78
N ILE A 84 -4.28 -24.76 3.08
CA ILE A 84 -5.52 -24.02 3.39
C ILE A 84 -5.32 -23.13 4.63
N LYS A 85 -4.69 -23.65 5.69
CA LYS A 85 -4.38 -22.87 6.89
C LYS A 85 -3.43 -21.71 6.57
N LEU A 86 -2.39 -21.98 5.76
CA LEU A 86 -1.45 -20.93 5.32
C LEU A 86 -2.15 -19.84 4.54
N ILE A 87 -3.05 -20.16 3.60
CA ILE A 87 -3.83 -19.15 2.86
C ILE A 87 -4.63 -18.26 3.83
N LYS A 88 -5.25 -18.85 4.87
CA LYS A 88 -5.99 -18.08 5.88
C LYS A 88 -5.06 -17.18 6.69
N MET A 89 -3.90 -17.66 7.10
CA MET A 89 -2.90 -16.89 7.86
C MET A 89 -2.36 -15.73 7.00
N ASP A 90 -2.07 -15.96 5.73
CA ASP A 90 -1.57 -14.94 4.81
C ASP A 90 -2.61 -13.85 4.58
N LEU A 91 -3.90 -14.21 4.46
CA LEU A 91 -4.98 -13.24 4.40
C LEU A 91 -5.05 -12.43 5.71
N GLN A 92 -4.92 -13.08 6.87
CA GLN A 92 -4.91 -12.40 8.17
C GLN A 92 -3.77 -11.39 8.27
N ILE A 93 -2.57 -11.76 7.84
CA ILE A 93 -1.42 -10.85 7.79
C ILE A 93 -1.69 -9.66 6.86
N THR A 94 -2.28 -9.92 5.70
CA THR A 94 -2.61 -8.87 4.73
C THR A 94 -3.63 -7.88 5.30
N VAL A 95 -4.66 -8.38 5.96
CA VAL A 95 -5.69 -7.57 6.64
C VAL A 95 -5.09 -6.76 7.79
N GLN A 96 -4.19 -7.35 8.58
CA GLN A 96 -3.52 -6.65 9.67
C GLN A 96 -2.62 -5.52 9.16
N ARG A 97 -1.87 -5.75 8.08
CA ARG A 97 -1.06 -4.71 7.42
C ARG A 97 -1.92 -3.56 6.90
N ALA A 98 -3.06 -3.88 6.28
CA ALA A 98 -4.00 -2.87 5.80
C ALA A 98 -4.57 -2.03 6.94
N ASN A 99 -4.91 -2.63 8.08
CA ASN A 99 -5.36 -1.90 9.26
C ASN A 99 -4.29 -0.94 9.78
N THR A 100 -3.07 -1.43 9.99
CA THR A 100 -1.96 -0.59 10.47
C THR A 100 -1.73 0.59 9.53
N TYR A 101 -1.77 0.36 8.22
CA TYR A 101 -1.64 1.42 7.23
C TYR A 101 -2.71 2.51 7.39
N TYR A 102 -3.98 2.13 7.60
CA TYR A 102 -5.05 3.12 7.78
C TYR A 102 -5.04 3.79 9.14
N GLU A 103 -4.62 3.11 10.19
CA GLU A 103 -4.42 3.73 11.52
C GLU A 103 -3.35 4.82 11.47
N ASP A 104 -2.24 4.57 10.79
CA ASP A 104 -1.17 5.55 10.61
C ASP A 104 -1.65 6.72 9.76
N LEU A 105 -2.38 6.46 8.67
CA LEU A 105 -2.97 7.48 7.82
C LEU A 105 -3.98 8.37 8.56
N LEU A 106 -4.82 7.79 9.43
CA LEU A 106 -5.76 8.57 10.25
C LEU A 106 -5.01 9.50 11.22
N ARG A 107 -3.93 9.03 11.86
CA ARG A 107 -3.10 9.88 12.73
C ARG A 107 -2.48 11.04 11.97
N GLU A 108 -1.98 10.79 10.76
CA GLU A 108 -1.43 11.84 9.89
C GLU A 108 -2.49 12.87 9.49
N LEU A 109 -3.69 12.41 9.06
CA LEU A 109 -4.80 13.28 8.71
C LEU A 109 -5.24 14.14 9.89
N ASP A 110 -5.36 13.58 11.10
CA ASP A 110 -5.74 14.32 12.31
C ASP A 110 -4.71 15.39 12.69
N PHE A 111 -3.43 15.07 12.56
CA PHE A 111 -2.37 16.05 12.74
C PHE A 111 -2.49 17.20 11.75
N HIS A 112 -2.69 16.91 10.47
CA HIS A 112 -2.82 17.93 9.43
C HIS A 112 -4.10 18.76 9.59
N ILE A 113 -5.24 18.17 9.89
CA ILE A 113 -6.50 18.86 10.17
C ILE A 113 -6.30 19.88 11.30
N THR A 114 -5.68 19.43 12.40
CA THR A 114 -5.42 20.30 13.56
C THR A 114 -4.45 21.42 13.23
N SER A 115 -3.35 21.11 12.56
CA SER A 115 -2.31 22.07 12.21
C SER A 115 -2.81 23.13 11.22
N ARG A 116 -3.51 22.72 10.17
CA ARG A 116 -4.07 23.62 9.14
C ARG A 116 -5.25 24.44 9.68
N GLY A 117 -6.06 23.85 10.57
CA GLY A 117 -7.12 24.59 11.27
C GLY A 117 -6.58 25.74 12.10
N ARG A 118 -5.48 25.55 12.84
CA ARG A 118 -4.81 26.63 13.60
C ARG A 118 -4.25 27.72 12.68
N ALA A 119 -3.85 27.38 11.46
CA ALA A 119 -3.38 28.33 10.46
C ALA A 119 -4.51 29.04 9.69
N GLY A 120 -5.79 28.73 9.97
CA GLY A 120 -6.94 29.32 9.31
C GLY A 120 -7.21 28.83 7.88
N LEU A 121 -6.60 27.70 7.47
CA LEU A 121 -6.74 27.13 6.12
C LEU A 121 -8.00 26.26 6.04
N ILE A 122 -9.18 26.90 6.04
CA ILE A 122 -10.48 26.22 6.21
C ILE A 122 -10.75 25.26 5.04
N ASP A 123 -10.54 25.69 3.80
CA ASP A 123 -10.82 24.86 2.62
C ASP A 123 -9.97 23.57 2.62
N LEU A 124 -8.69 23.67 2.98
CA LEU A 124 -7.81 22.52 3.11
C LEU A 124 -8.23 21.58 4.24
N VAL A 125 -8.74 22.12 5.34
CA VAL A 125 -9.28 21.32 6.45
C VAL A 125 -10.49 20.52 6.01
N GLU A 126 -11.39 21.09 5.23
CA GLU A 126 -12.57 20.38 4.70
C GLU A 126 -12.16 19.26 3.72
N GLU A 127 -11.19 19.51 2.85
CA GLU A 127 -10.63 18.46 1.97
C GLU A 127 -10.02 17.30 2.78
N LEU A 128 -9.24 17.60 3.82
CA LEU A 128 -8.65 16.58 4.68
C LEU A 128 -9.70 15.79 5.46
N LYS A 129 -10.80 16.41 5.89
CA LYS A 129 -11.92 15.73 6.54
C LYS A 129 -12.61 14.76 5.58
N THR A 130 -12.90 15.20 4.35
CA THR A 130 -13.48 14.34 3.32
C THR A 130 -12.59 13.12 3.07
N ARG A 131 -11.27 13.32 3.01
CA ARG A 131 -10.32 12.22 2.87
C ARG A 131 -10.33 11.27 4.08
N LYS A 132 -10.49 11.81 5.30
CA LYS A 132 -10.62 11.01 6.51
C LYS A 132 -11.87 10.13 6.48
N GLU A 133 -13.01 10.64 5.99
CA GLU A 133 -14.23 9.87 5.80
C GLU A 133 -14.02 8.69 4.84
N MET A 134 -13.35 8.91 3.69
CA MET A 134 -13.00 7.82 2.76
C MET A 134 -12.14 6.72 3.44
N VAL A 135 -11.22 7.11 4.32
CA VAL A 135 -10.41 6.15 5.08
C VAL A 135 -11.29 5.33 6.02
N HIS A 136 -12.26 5.93 6.69
CA HIS A 136 -13.21 5.21 7.54
C HIS A 136 -14.04 4.20 6.75
N GLU A 137 -14.52 4.57 5.56
CA GLU A 137 -15.23 3.63 4.67
C GLU A 137 -14.37 2.42 4.29
N HIS A 138 -13.07 2.63 4.04
CA HIS A 138 -12.15 1.52 3.77
C HIS A 138 -11.96 0.61 4.99
N ILE A 139 -11.88 1.19 6.19
CA ILE A 139 -11.79 0.41 7.45
C ILE A 139 -13.06 -0.42 7.67
N GLU A 140 -14.23 0.11 7.36
CA GLU A 140 -15.48 -0.65 7.43
C GLU A 140 -15.47 -1.88 6.51
N LYS A 141 -15.04 -1.70 5.25
CA LYS A 141 -14.87 -2.83 4.31
C LYS A 141 -13.86 -3.87 4.81
N ILE A 142 -12.77 -3.44 5.45
CA ILE A 142 -11.82 -4.37 6.08
C ILE A 142 -12.49 -5.16 7.22
N ASN A 143 -13.34 -4.52 8.01
CA ASN A 143 -14.05 -5.18 9.09
C ASN A 143 -15.07 -6.21 8.55
N GLU A 144 -15.69 -5.96 7.39
CA GLU A 144 -16.50 -6.95 6.70
C GLU A 144 -15.68 -8.18 6.30
N VAL A 145 -14.51 -7.99 5.69
CA VAL A 145 -13.61 -9.09 5.34
C VAL A 145 -13.18 -9.88 6.58
N LYS A 146 -12.91 -9.22 7.71
CA LYS A 146 -12.59 -9.91 8.98
C LYS A 146 -13.73 -10.81 9.43
N LYS A 147 -14.98 -10.35 9.36
CA LYS A 147 -16.16 -11.17 9.71
C LYS A 147 -16.31 -12.39 8.78
N GLU A 148 -16.06 -12.19 7.48
CA GLU A 148 -16.05 -13.29 6.51
C GLU A 148 -14.96 -14.33 6.82
N MET A 149 -13.79 -13.88 7.29
CA MET A 149 -12.70 -14.78 7.71
C MET A 149 -13.06 -15.61 8.94
N GLU A 150 -13.74 -15.01 9.92
CA GLU A 150 -14.16 -15.69 11.15
C GLU A 150 -15.21 -16.78 10.88
N THR A 151 -16.06 -16.57 9.88
CA THR A 151 -17.17 -17.46 9.54
C THR A 151 -16.90 -18.34 8.32
N ASP A 152 -15.71 -18.26 7.71
CA ASP A 152 -15.36 -18.92 6.44
C ASP A 152 -16.45 -18.69 5.37
N SER A 153 -16.90 -17.44 5.21
CA SER A 153 -17.97 -17.06 4.29
C SER A 153 -17.47 -16.08 3.21
N GLY A 154 -18.36 -15.68 2.32
CA GLY A 154 -18.12 -14.62 1.35
C GLY A 154 -16.88 -14.86 0.47
N MET A 155 -16.07 -13.83 0.32
CA MET A 155 -14.85 -13.87 -0.51
C MET A 155 -13.79 -14.80 0.08
N THR A 156 -13.71 -14.93 1.39
CA THR A 156 -12.80 -15.86 2.06
C THR A 156 -13.15 -17.31 1.70
N GLN A 157 -14.42 -17.68 1.77
CA GLN A 157 -14.87 -19.03 1.36
C GLN A 157 -14.55 -19.30 -0.12
N ARG A 158 -14.76 -18.31 -0.98
CA ARG A 158 -14.50 -18.44 -2.42
C ARG A 158 -13.04 -18.85 -2.70
N ILE A 159 -12.05 -18.20 -2.07
CA ILE A 159 -10.63 -18.53 -2.32
C ILE A 159 -10.28 -19.94 -1.81
N LEU A 160 -10.84 -20.35 -0.67
CA LEU A 160 -10.60 -21.69 -0.11
C LEU A 160 -11.21 -22.77 -1.00
N LEU A 161 -12.44 -22.59 -1.48
CA LEU A 161 -13.09 -23.52 -2.42
C LEU A 161 -12.36 -23.57 -3.76
N SER A 162 -11.87 -22.43 -4.26
CA SER A 162 -11.09 -22.36 -5.49
C SER A 162 -9.80 -23.19 -5.36
N TYR A 163 -9.08 -23.04 -4.25
CA TYR A 163 -7.88 -23.83 -3.95
C TYR A 163 -8.21 -25.34 -3.89
N GLN A 164 -9.24 -25.72 -3.13
CA GLN A 164 -9.66 -27.13 -2.99
C GLN A 164 -10.02 -27.75 -4.33
N ARG A 165 -10.78 -27.02 -5.16
CA ARG A 165 -11.14 -27.45 -6.51
C ARG A 165 -9.91 -27.70 -7.38
N GLY A 166 -8.95 -26.78 -7.35
CA GLY A 166 -7.67 -26.93 -8.05
C GLY A 166 -6.93 -28.18 -7.60
N PHE A 167 -6.83 -28.38 -6.29
CA PHE A 167 -6.17 -29.55 -5.70
C PHE A 167 -6.80 -30.85 -6.16
N MET A 168 -8.13 -30.95 -6.15
CA MET A 168 -8.85 -32.12 -6.64
C MET A 168 -8.63 -32.40 -8.13
N ARG A 169 -8.53 -31.35 -8.94
CA ARG A 169 -8.17 -31.47 -10.38
C ARG A 169 -6.76 -32.02 -10.55
N GLY A 170 -5.79 -31.56 -9.75
CA GLY A 170 -4.41 -32.06 -9.76
C GLY A 170 -4.35 -33.56 -9.39
N LEU A 171 -5.07 -33.98 -8.35
CA LEU A 171 -5.19 -35.39 -7.98
C LEU A 171 -5.77 -36.26 -9.11
N SER A 172 -6.79 -35.76 -9.78
CA SER A 172 -7.40 -36.45 -10.92
C SER A 172 -6.40 -36.64 -12.08
N ALA A 173 -5.59 -35.60 -12.37
CA ALA A 173 -4.56 -35.65 -13.40
C ALA A 173 -3.50 -36.71 -13.09
N ILE A 174 -2.99 -36.77 -11.84
CA ILE A 174 -2.03 -37.77 -11.41
C ILE A 174 -2.61 -39.19 -11.55
N THR A 175 -3.86 -39.38 -11.13
CA THR A 175 -4.54 -40.70 -11.20
C THR A 175 -4.69 -41.18 -12.65
N GLN A 176 -5.09 -40.27 -13.54
CA GLN A 176 -5.20 -40.61 -14.97
C GLN A 176 -3.85 -40.99 -15.56
N THR A 177 -2.80 -40.25 -15.28
CA THR A 177 -1.44 -40.55 -15.77
C THR A 177 -0.97 -41.92 -15.28
N ASN A 178 -1.19 -42.23 -13.99
CA ASN A 178 -0.80 -43.51 -13.41
C ASN A 178 -1.58 -44.71 -14.01
N VAL A 179 -2.87 -44.50 -14.35
CA VAL A 179 -3.68 -45.55 -14.98
C VAL A 179 -3.25 -45.82 -16.43
N LEU A 180 -2.90 -44.75 -17.18
CA LEU A 180 -2.42 -44.88 -18.54
C LEU A 180 -1.05 -45.56 -18.61
N ASN A 181 -0.12 -45.21 -17.70
CA ASN A 181 1.21 -45.79 -17.64
C ASN A 181 1.21 -47.29 -17.20
N LYS A 182 0.17 -47.77 -16.52
CA LYS A 182 0.03 -49.21 -16.14
C LYS A 182 -0.55 -50.09 -17.24
N LYS A 183 -1.02 -49.53 -18.38
CA LYS A 183 -1.59 -50.31 -19.49
C LYS A 183 -0.56 -50.68 -20.58
N ILE A 184 0.70 -50.35 -20.38
CA ILE A 184 1.83 -50.74 -21.22
C ILE A 184 2.67 -51.77 -20.49
#